data_0ca6c288f868a723a629b2184eb829a5
#
_entry.id   0ca6c288f868a723a629b2184eb829a5
#
_cell.length_a   1.000
_cell.length_b   1.000
_cell.length_c   1.000
_cell.angle_alpha   90.00
_cell.angle_beta   90.00
_cell.angle_gamma   90.00
#
_symmetry.space_group_name_H-M   'P 1'
#
loop_
_entity.id
_entity.type
_entity.pdbx_description
1 polymer ?
#
loop_
_entity_poly.entity_id
_entity_poly.type
_entity_poly.pdbx_seq_one_letter_code
_entity_poly.pdbx_strand_id
1 'polypeptide(L)'
;VQMAENKTSFNVYGIPCHVQNYSSTIIPILLSVFVFSYIEKFFNKYIPQSLSAIFSPTLSIALILPIALCVLGPLGSIIGEYINYSLITLGNLGGLATILCTALIAAFWEYIVMAGMHWLFITTIFMILAQEGVETMIAPSVLLAAFTVGGMCFGTLLRLKEKKEKSLAVSYIIAQMIGGVTEPGLYGIGVKYKRPFIGMMCGGFVAGL
;
A
#
# COMPACT_ATOMS: atom_id res chain seq x y z
N VAL A 1 1.22 -8.67 20.02
CA VAL A 1 2.27 -7.71 20.38
C VAL A 1 3.14 -8.30 21.49
N GLN A 2 2.63 -8.59 22.71
CA GLN A 2 3.44 -9.12 23.83
C GLN A 2 4.20 -10.42 23.54
N MET A 3 3.63 -11.35 22.75
CA MET A 3 4.32 -12.59 22.37
C MET A 3 5.48 -12.36 21.39
N ALA A 4 5.40 -11.34 20.55
CA ALA A 4 6.47 -11.01 19.62
C ALA A 4 7.68 -10.34 20.33
N GLU A 5 7.42 -9.53 21.36
CA GLU A 5 8.47 -8.92 22.20
C GLU A 5 9.25 -9.96 22.98
N ASN A 6 8.60 -11.03 23.43
CA ASN A 6 9.24 -12.10 24.22
C ASN A 6 9.91 -13.19 23.37
N LYS A 7 9.94 -13.08 22.02
CA LYS A 7 10.49 -14.10 21.10
C LYS A 7 10.01 -15.52 21.39
N THR A 8 8.76 -15.66 21.88
CA THR A 8 8.19 -16.96 22.19
C THR A 8 7.79 -17.67 20.90
N SER A 9 8.14 -18.96 20.78
CA SER A 9 7.65 -19.80 19.69
C SER A 9 6.26 -20.31 20.02
N PHE A 10 5.41 -20.42 19.03
CA PHE A 10 4.11 -21.08 19.15
C PHE A 10 3.98 -22.19 18.10
N ASN A 11 3.13 -23.17 18.36
CA ASN A 11 2.94 -24.30 17.46
C ASN A 11 1.64 -24.14 16.67
N VAL A 12 1.76 -24.22 15.34
CA VAL A 12 0.62 -24.31 14.41
C VAL A 12 0.58 -25.70 13.83
N TYR A 13 -0.42 -26.50 14.17
CA TYR A 13 -0.53 -27.91 13.78
C TYR A 13 0.73 -28.76 14.11
N GLY A 14 1.41 -28.45 15.23
CA GLY A 14 2.64 -29.12 15.63
C GLY A 14 3.93 -28.58 14.99
N ILE A 15 3.84 -27.59 14.12
CA ILE A 15 4.99 -26.93 13.51
C ILE A 15 5.38 -25.72 14.37
N PRO A 16 6.62 -25.63 14.87
CA PRO A 16 7.08 -24.49 15.65
C PRO A 16 7.25 -23.28 14.72
N CYS A 17 6.54 -22.19 15.01
CA CYS A 17 6.58 -20.93 14.28
C CYS A 17 7.15 -19.84 15.19
N HIS A 18 7.99 -18.97 14.64
CA HIS A 18 8.49 -17.79 15.34
C HIS A 18 7.45 -16.69 15.29
N VAL A 19 7.09 -16.12 16.44
CA VAL A 19 6.19 -14.98 16.52
C VAL A 19 6.95 -13.74 16.06
N GLN A 20 6.43 -13.09 15.02
CA GLN A 20 6.85 -11.76 14.61
C GLN A 20 5.69 -10.79 14.73
N ASN A 21 5.99 -9.50 14.87
CA ASN A 21 4.96 -8.48 14.90
C ASN A 21 4.54 -8.12 13.47
N TYR A 22 3.42 -8.69 13.01
CA TYR A 22 2.87 -8.45 11.67
C TYR A 22 1.93 -7.24 11.61
N SER A 23 1.68 -6.54 12.72
CA SER A 23 0.65 -5.48 12.80
C SER A 23 0.92 -4.26 11.91
N SER A 24 2.17 -4.06 11.51
CA SER A 24 2.60 -2.96 10.64
C SER A 24 3.19 -3.42 9.30
N THR A 25 3.08 -4.71 8.96
CA THR A 25 3.69 -5.27 7.75
C THR A 25 2.62 -5.74 6.75
N ILE A 26 2.61 -5.16 5.56
CA ILE A 26 1.64 -5.48 4.49
C ILE A 26 2.14 -6.61 3.61
N ILE A 27 3.45 -6.73 3.43
CA ILE A 27 4.06 -7.72 2.53
C ILE A 27 3.67 -9.16 2.90
N PRO A 28 3.71 -9.59 4.18
CA PRO A 28 3.23 -10.91 4.57
C PRO A 28 1.78 -11.20 4.16
N ILE A 29 0.91 -10.21 4.28
CA ILE A 29 -0.51 -10.35 3.91
C ILE A 29 -0.66 -10.50 2.39
N LEU A 30 0.03 -9.66 1.60
CA LEU A 30 0.01 -9.74 0.14
C LEU A 30 0.50 -11.09 -0.37
N LEU A 31 1.63 -11.59 0.17
CA LEU A 31 2.15 -12.92 -0.16
C LEU A 31 1.16 -14.02 0.22
N SER A 32 0.54 -13.90 1.40
CA SER A 32 -0.43 -14.90 1.87
C SER A 32 -1.68 -14.93 1.00
N VAL A 33 -2.24 -13.78 0.61
CA VAL A 33 -3.40 -13.69 -0.29
C VAL A 33 -3.06 -14.21 -1.69
N PHE A 34 -1.86 -13.91 -2.19
CA PHE A 34 -1.39 -14.43 -3.46
C PHE A 34 -1.35 -15.96 -3.47
N VAL A 35 -0.70 -16.57 -2.48
CA VAL A 35 -0.62 -18.05 -2.35
C VAL A 35 -2.01 -18.65 -2.09
N PHE A 36 -2.84 -17.99 -1.25
CA PHE A 36 -4.21 -18.41 -0.97
C PHE A 36 -5.04 -18.53 -2.25
N SER A 37 -4.91 -17.59 -3.18
CA SER A 37 -5.64 -17.61 -4.45
C SER A 37 -5.35 -18.86 -5.30
N TYR A 38 -4.13 -19.38 -5.25
CA TYR A 38 -3.77 -20.64 -5.93
C TYR A 38 -4.32 -21.88 -5.21
N ILE A 39 -4.25 -21.86 -3.88
CA ILE A 39 -4.80 -22.94 -3.05
C ILE A 39 -6.32 -23.05 -3.24
N GLU A 40 -7.01 -21.92 -3.22
CA GLU A 40 -8.46 -21.89 -3.43
C GLU A 40 -8.86 -22.36 -4.83
N LYS A 41 -8.15 -21.93 -5.87
CA LYS A 41 -8.36 -22.43 -7.25
C LYS A 41 -8.14 -23.93 -7.35
N PHE A 42 -7.14 -24.47 -6.65
CA PHE A 42 -6.90 -25.89 -6.59
C PHE A 42 -8.08 -26.64 -5.98
N PHE A 43 -8.56 -26.25 -4.81
CA PHE A 43 -9.68 -26.91 -4.15
C PHE A 43 -10.99 -26.74 -4.95
N ASN A 44 -11.23 -25.57 -5.53
CA ASN A 44 -12.41 -25.35 -6.39
C ASN A 44 -12.44 -26.24 -7.62
N LYS A 45 -11.28 -26.68 -8.10
CA LYS A 45 -11.18 -27.60 -9.25
C LYS A 45 -11.51 -29.06 -8.88
N TYR A 46 -11.15 -29.50 -7.66
CA TYR A 46 -11.28 -30.89 -7.24
C TYR A 46 -12.53 -31.18 -6.41
N ILE A 47 -13.13 -30.19 -5.78
CA ILE A 47 -14.30 -30.34 -4.95
C ILE A 47 -15.58 -30.17 -5.81
N PRO A 48 -16.56 -31.12 -5.72
CA PRO A 48 -17.85 -31.00 -6.42
C PRO A 48 -18.58 -29.69 -6.06
N GLN A 49 -19.25 -29.10 -7.05
CA GLN A 49 -19.95 -27.81 -6.89
C GLN A 49 -20.90 -27.73 -5.70
N SER A 50 -21.57 -28.83 -5.38
CA SER A 50 -22.51 -28.92 -4.24
C SER A 50 -21.84 -28.74 -2.87
N LEU A 51 -20.55 -29.02 -2.75
CA LEU A 51 -19.77 -28.94 -1.50
C LEU A 51 -18.76 -27.80 -1.52
N SER A 52 -18.43 -27.26 -2.69
CA SER A 52 -17.38 -26.28 -2.90
C SER A 52 -17.60 -24.99 -2.08
N ALA A 53 -18.85 -24.55 -1.90
CA ALA A 53 -19.15 -23.32 -1.18
C ALA A 53 -18.68 -23.34 0.32
N ILE A 54 -18.61 -24.53 0.92
CA ILE A 54 -18.21 -24.69 2.31
C ILE A 54 -16.79 -25.28 2.42
N PHE A 55 -16.52 -26.36 1.70
CA PHE A 55 -15.27 -27.11 1.85
C PHE A 55 -14.08 -26.41 1.19
N SER A 56 -14.26 -25.71 0.06
CA SER A 56 -13.17 -25.04 -0.62
C SER A 56 -12.55 -23.93 0.26
N PRO A 57 -13.29 -22.97 0.80
CA PRO A 57 -12.71 -21.94 1.66
C PRO A 57 -12.16 -22.53 2.98
N THR A 58 -12.85 -23.51 3.57
CA THR A 58 -12.42 -24.11 4.85
C THR A 58 -11.07 -24.82 4.71
N LEU A 59 -10.92 -25.67 3.68
CA LEU A 59 -9.65 -26.38 3.42
C LEU A 59 -8.56 -25.42 2.96
N SER A 60 -8.90 -24.38 2.19
CA SER A 60 -7.94 -23.35 1.79
C SER A 60 -7.40 -22.57 2.99
N ILE A 61 -8.26 -22.19 3.93
CA ILE A 61 -7.84 -21.51 5.15
C ILE A 61 -7.02 -22.44 6.04
N ALA A 62 -7.45 -23.71 6.21
CA ALA A 62 -6.71 -24.68 7.01
C ALA A 62 -5.28 -24.93 6.46
N LEU A 63 -5.12 -24.94 5.14
CA LEU A 63 -3.81 -25.15 4.51
C LEU A 63 -2.96 -23.88 4.50
N ILE A 64 -3.54 -22.71 4.22
CA ILE A 64 -2.77 -21.47 4.16
C ILE A 64 -2.28 -21.01 5.53
N LEU A 65 -3.01 -21.30 6.60
CA LEU A 65 -2.68 -20.84 7.95
C LEU A 65 -1.25 -21.18 8.38
N PRO A 66 -0.79 -22.44 8.37
CA PRO A 66 0.59 -22.78 8.71
C PRO A 66 1.59 -22.19 7.72
N ILE A 67 1.27 -22.16 6.43
CA ILE A 67 2.14 -21.59 5.38
C ILE A 67 2.31 -20.08 5.61
N ALA A 68 1.21 -19.38 5.88
CA ALA A 68 1.24 -17.94 6.13
C ALA A 68 2.04 -17.58 7.38
N LEU A 69 1.83 -18.30 8.48
CA LEU A 69 2.48 -17.98 9.75
C LEU A 69 3.94 -18.45 9.84
N CYS A 70 4.25 -19.63 9.28
CA CYS A 70 5.59 -20.24 9.44
C CYS A 70 6.54 -19.87 8.30
N VAL A 71 6.03 -19.51 7.10
CA VAL A 71 6.87 -19.26 5.92
C VAL A 71 6.67 -17.85 5.39
N LEU A 72 5.44 -17.51 4.96
CA LEU A 72 5.18 -16.25 4.25
C LEU A 72 5.28 -15.03 5.19
N GLY A 73 4.92 -15.20 6.45
CA GLY A 73 5.07 -14.17 7.48
C GLY A 73 6.52 -13.76 7.66
N PRO A 74 7.42 -14.67 8.05
CA PRO A 74 8.85 -14.38 8.19
C PRO A 74 9.50 -13.89 6.89
N LEU A 75 9.19 -14.47 5.74
CA LEU A 75 9.71 -14.00 4.45
C LEU A 75 9.25 -12.57 4.14
N GLY A 76 7.96 -12.29 4.34
CA GLY A 76 7.41 -10.96 4.11
C GLY A 76 7.99 -9.91 5.06
N SER A 77 8.26 -10.27 6.31
CA SER A 77 8.93 -9.38 7.28
C SER A 77 10.36 -9.05 6.85
N ILE A 78 11.13 -10.05 6.44
CA ILE A 78 12.51 -9.84 5.95
C ILE A 78 12.50 -8.88 4.75
N ILE A 79 11.61 -9.11 3.77
CA ILE A 79 11.48 -8.21 2.61
C ILE A 79 11.11 -6.81 3.07
N GLY A 80 10.16 -6.68 4.00
CA GLY A 80 9.73 -5.39 4.57
C GLY A 80 10.89 -4.64 5.26
N GLU A 81 11.70 -5.34 6.04
CA GLU A 81 12.89 -4.77 6.70
C GLU A 81 13.92 -4.27 5.70
N TYR A 82 14.19 -5.02 4.62
CA TYR A 82 15.09 -4.58 3.56
C TYR A 82 14.58 -3.33 2.82
N ILE A 83 13.28 -3.27 2.54
CA ILE A 83 12.68 -2.08 1.92
C ILE A 83 12.79 -0.87 2.86
N ASN A 84 12.43 -1.04 4.13
CA ASN A 84 12.54 0.03 5.13
C ASN A 84 13.99 0.52 5.28
N TYR A 85 14.95 -0.40 5.41
CA TYR A 85 16.36 -0.05 5.49
C TYR A 85 16.84 0.73 4.25
N SER A 86 16.41 0.31 3.07
CA SER A 86 16.73 1.02 1.82
C SER A 86 16.16 2.44 1.79
N LEU A 87 14.90 2.61 2.22
CA LEU A 87 14.24 3.93 2.28
C LEU A 87 14.94 4.85 3.28
N ILE A 88 15.27 4.36 4.48
CA ILE A 88 16.00 5.12 5.50
C ILE A 88 17.38 5.52 4.97
N THR A 89 18.10 4.60 4.36
CA THR A 89 19.44 4.86 3.80
C THR A 89 19.37 5.94 2.70
N LEU A 90 18.37 5.86 1.80
CA LEU A 90 18.17 6.86 0.75
C LEU A 90 17.83 8.24 1.33
N GLY A 91 17.00 8.29 2.37
CA GLY A 91 16.68 9.53 3.08
C GLY A 91 17.91 10.18 3.71
N ASN A 92 18.81 9.37 4.27
CA ASN A 92 20.01 9.84 4.95
C ASN A 92 21.18 10.22 4.02
N LEU A 93 21.09 9.89 2.71
CA LEU A 93 22.11 10.34 1.73
C LEU A 93 22.19 11.87 1.60
N GLY A 94 21.08 12.56 1.85
CA GLY A 94 20.99 14.01 1.74
C GLY A 94 21.18 14.58 0.33
N GLY A 95 21.07 15.90 0.21
CA GLY A 95 21.35 16.62 -1.03
C GLY A 95 20.47 16.18 -2.22
N LEU A 96 21.07 16.13 -3.41
CA LEU A 96 20.35 15.85 -4.65
C LEU A 96 19.71 14.45 -4.70
N ALA A 97 20.31 13.46 -4.05
CA ALA A 97 19.78 12.10 -4.02
C ALA A 97 18.44 12.04 -3.30
N THR A 98 18.32 12.65 -2.12
CA THR A 98 17.06 12.71 -1.37
C THR A 98 15.98 13.49 -2.13
N ILE A 99 16.32 14.60 -2.77
CA ILE A 99 15.40 15.39 -3.60
C ILE A 99 14.84 14.54 -4.75
N LEU A 100 15.70 13.84 -5.47
CA LEU A 100 15.26 12.95 -6.57
C LEU A 100 14.38 11.80 -6.07
N CYS A 101 14.71 11.22 -4.92
CA CYS A 101 13.88 10.18 -4.32
C CYS A 101 12.51 10.73 -3.91
N THR A 102 12.46 11.92 -3.29
CA THR A 102 11.21 12.62 -2.95
C THR A 102 10.36 12.84 -4.20
N ALA A 103 10.95 13.34 -5.28
CA ALA A 103 10.28 13.58 -6.55
C ALA A 103 9.73 12.28 -7.17
N LEU A 104 10.50 11.20 -7.15
CA LEU A 104 10.07 9.90 -7.66
C LEU A 104 8.94 9.31 -6.80
N ILE A 105 9.08 9.33 -5.49
CA ILE A 105 8.02 8.84 -4.59
C ILE A 105 6.74 9.65 -4.81
N ALA A 106 6.81 10.98 -4.87
CA ALA A 106 5.65 11.84 -5.11
C ALA A 106 4.98 11.56 -6.47
N ALA A 107 5.78 11.32 -7.52
CA ALA A 107 5.26 11.00 -8.85
C ALA A 107 4.52 9.64 -8.90
N PHE A 108 5.04 8.63 -8.21
CA PHE A 108 4.52 7.27 -8.26
C PHE A 108 3.64 6.91 -7.06
N TRP A 109 3.43 7.82 -6.12
CA TRP A 109 2.70 7.57 -4.87
C TRP A 109 1.32 6.95 -5.10
N GLU A 110 0.57 7.46 -6.05
CA GLU A 110 -0.80 6.98 -6.29
C GLU A 110 -0.83 5.55 -6.88
N TYR A 111 0.22 5.10 -7.57
CA TYR A 111 0.37 3.69 -7.91
C TYR A 111 0.64 2.83 -6.68
N ILE A 112 1.44 3.33 -5.74
CA ILE A 112 1.72 2.67 -4.47
C ILE A 112 0.42 2.55 -3.66
N VAL A 113 -0.41 3.60 -3.65
CA VAL A 113 -1.75 3.61 -3.04
C VAL A 113 -2.67 2.59 -3.71
N MET A 114 -2.74 2.57 -5.04
CA MET A 114 -3.55 1.61 -5.79
C MET A 114 -3.12 0.16 -5.56
N ALA A 115 -1.84 -0.08 -5.37
CA ALA A 115 -1.30 -1.40 -5.02
C ALA A 115 -1.52 -1.77 -3.54
N GLY A 116 -2.05 -0.85 -2.71
CA GLY A 116 -2.23 -1.06 -1.26
C GLY A 116 -0.93 -1.01 -0.46
N MET A 117 0.21 -0.70 -1.10
CA MET A 117 1.53 -0.72 -0.46
C MET A 117 1.87 0.56 0.32
N HIS A 118 1.03 1.58 0.26
CA HIS A 118 1.26 2.86 0.94
C HIS A 118 1.42 2.73 2.47
N TRP A 119 0.80 1.73 3.09
CA TRP A 119 0.94 1.49 4.53
C TRP A 119 2.37 1.13 4.95
N LEU A 120 3.16 0.51 4.08
CA LEU A 120 4.58 0.26 4.33
C LEU A 120 5.33 1.59 4.53
N PHE A 121 5.08 2.56 3.65
CA PHE A 121 5.69 3.89 3.73
C PHE A 121 5.20 4.67 4.95
N ILE A 122 3.91 4.61 5.26
CA ILE A 122 3.33 5.26 6.44
C ILE A 122 3.95 4.72 7.73
N THR A 123 4.10 3.40 7.85
CA THR A 123 4.75 2.79 9.03
C THR A 123 6.23 3.17 9.12
N THR A 124 6.92 3.29 7.97
CA THR A 124 8.31 3.77 7.92
C THR A 124 8.41 5.22 8.40
N ILE A 125 7.49 6.11 7.98
CA ILE A 125 7.43 7.50 8.48
C ILE A 125 7.34 7.52 10.00
N PHE A 126 6.39 6.78 10.60
CA PHE A 126 6.24 6.73 12.05
C PHE A 126 7.48 6.17 12.76
N MET A 127 8.13 5.17 12.17
CA MET A 127 9.34 4.59 12.72
C MET A 127 10.51 5.60 12.73
N ILE A 128 10.73 6.31 11.63
CA ILE A 128 11.77 7.35 11.51
C ILE A 128 11.46 8.50 12.47
N LEU A 129 10.22 8.99 12.53
CA LEU A 129 9.82 10.04 13.46
C LEU A 129 10.03 9.65 14.92
N ALA A 130 9.81 8.38 15.28
CA ALA A 130 10.02 7.89 16.63
C ALA A 130 11.51 7.76 17.00
N GLN A 131 12.39 7.50 16.03
CA GLN A 131 13.83 7.31 16.23
C GLN A 131 14.61 8.61 16.10
N GLU A 132 14.34 9.42 15.09
CA GLU A 132 15.12 10.59 14.69
C GLU A 132 14.39 11.92 14.95
N GLY A 133 13.07 11.86 15.23
CA GLY A 133 12.25 13.05 15.48
C GLY A 133 11.87 13.85 14.23
N VAL A 134 12.48 13.56 13.07
CA VAL A 134 12.24 14.25 11.80
C VAL A 134 12.27 13.24 10.65
N GLU A 135 11.33 13.37 9.71
CA GLU A 135 11.32 12.62 8.45
C GLU A 135 11.25 13.62 7.29
N THR A 136 12.20 13.55 6.36
CA THR A 136 12.44 14.61 5.36
C THR A 136 12.22 14.16 3.91
N MET A 137 11.89 12.90 3.66
CA MET A 137 11.78 12.35 2.30
C MET A 137 10.39 11.79 2.00
N ILE A 138 9.91 10.85 2.80
CA ILE A 138 8.67 10.14 2.50
C ILE A 138 7.43 10.99 2.83
N ALA A 139 7.38 11.60 4.02
CA ALA A 139 6.23 12.39 4.44
C ALA A 139 5.99 13.62 3.53
N PRO A 140 7.01 14.41 3.14
CA PRO A 140 6.85 15.43 2.12
C PRO A 140 6.35 14.88 0.79
N SER A 141 6.88 13.74 0.32
CA SER A 141 6.44 13.10 -0.93
C SER A 141 4.96 12.77 -0.94
N VAL A 142 4.48 12.18 0.18
CA VAL A 142 3.06 11.80 0.36
C VAL A 142 2.17 13.04 0.31
N LEU A 143 2.56 14.09 1.03
CA LEU A 143 1.81 15.35 1.06
C LEU A 143 1.72 15.98 -0.33
N LEU A 144 2.85 16.08 -1.04
CA LEU A 144 2.91 16.64 -2.38
C LEU A 144 2.04 15.83 -3.36
N ALA A 145 2.11 14.50 -3.32
CA ALA A 145 1.28 13.63 -4.14
C ALA A 145 -0.22 13.86 -3.88
N ALA A 146 -0.64 13.96 -2.62
CA ALA A 146 -2.03 14.23 -2.29
C ALA A 146 -2.52 15.55 -2.91
N PHE A 147 -1.74 16.63 -2.83
CA PHE A 147 -2.09 17.90 -3.46
C PHE A 147 -2.15 17.81 -4.99
N THR A 148 -1.31 16.98 -5.63
CA THR A 148 -1.37 16.80 -7.08
C THR A 148 -2.62 16.08 -7.55
N VAL A 149 -3.20 15.19 -6.74
CA VAL A 149 -4.54 14.61 -7.00
C VAL A 149 -5.62 15.70 -7.01
N GLY A 150 -5.59 16.60 -6.03
CA GLY A 150 -6.48 17.77 -6.02
C GLY A 150 -6.32 18.63 -7.26
N GLY A 151 -5.08 18.90 -7.67
CA GLY A 151 -4.75 19.63 -8.89
C GLY A 151 -5.25 18.91 -10.16
N MET A 152 -5.13 17.60 -10.22
CA MET A 152 -5.68 16.77 -11.30
C MET A 152 -7.20 16.89 -11.39
N CYS A 153 -7.89 16.82 -10.26
CA CYS A 153 -9.35 16.95 -10.19
C CYS A 153 -9.78 18.35 -10.61
N PHE A 154 -9.11 19.39 -10.15
CA PHE A 154 -9.37 20.78 -10.50
C PHE A 154 -9.14 21.06 -12.00
N GLY A 155 -7.98 20.63 -12.54
CA GLY A 155 -7.68 20.79 -13.96
C GLY A 155 -8.67 20.07 -14.88
N THR A 156 -9.17 18.89 -14.43
CA THR A 156 -10.21 18.14 -15.15
C THR A 156 -11.56 18.85 -15.06
N LEU A 157 -11.95 19.37 -13.90
CA LEU A 157 -13.19 20.13 -13.68
C LEU A 157 -13.34 21.26 -14.70
N LEU A 158 -12.26 21.96 -15.01
CA LEU A 158 -12.26 23.06 -15.99
C LEU A 158 -12.57 22.60 -17.42
N ARG A 159 -12.28 21.35 -17.75
CA ARG A 159 -12.46 20.79 -19.09
C ARG A 159 -13.74 19.96 -19.25
N LEU A 160 -14.37 19.54 -18.17
CA LEU A 160 -15.62 18.81 -18.21
C LEU A 160 -16.76 19.69 -18.72
N LYS A 161 -17.66 19.12 -19.54
CA LYS A 161 -18.83 19.83 -20.08
C LYS A 161 -20.12 19.46 -19.35
N GLU A 162 -20.27 18.21 -18.95
CA GLU A 162 -21.48 17.71 -18.32
C GLU A 162 -21.60 18.18 -16.86
N LYS A 163 -22.76 18.70 -16.49
CA LYS A 163 -23.04 19.19 -15.11
C LYS A 163 -22.85 18.08 -14.06
N LYS A 164 -23.24 16.83 -14.37
CA LYS A 164 -23.10 15.70 -13.45
C LYS A 164 -21.62 15.37 -13.17
N GLU A 165 -20.81 15.35 -14.21
CA GLU A 165 -19.37 15.08 -14.06
C GLU A 165 -18.63 16.23 -13.33
N LYS A 166 -19.05 17.48 -13.57
CA LYS A 166 -18.53 18.62 -12.80
C LYS A 166 -18.84 18.51 -11.32
N SER A 167 -20.08 18.16 -10.96
CA SER A 167 -20.48 17.98 -9.57
C SER A 167 -19.65 16.87 -8.89
N LEU A 168 -19.41 15.74 -9.58
CA LEU A 168 -18.54 14.68 -9.06
C LEU A 168 -17.09 15.14 -8.89
N ALA A 169 -16.54 15.88 -9.85
CA ALA A 169 -15.18 16.42 -9.74
C ALA A 169 -15.03 17.37 -8.55
N VAL A 170 -16.04 18.21 -8.27
CA VAL A 170 -16.06 19.06 -7.08
C VAL A 170 -16.09 18.23 -5.81
N SER A 171 -16.91 17.18 -5.74
CA SER A 171 -16.94 16.29 -4.56
C SER A 171 -15.58 15.61 -4.33
N TYR A 172 -14.86 15.23 -5.39
CA TYR A 172 -13.53 14.65 -5.27
C TYR A 172 -12.48 15.64 -4.74
N ILE A 173 -12.57 16.92 -5.18
CA ILE A 173 -11.72 17.98 -4.65
C ILE A 173 -12.00 18.19 -3.15
N ILE A 174 -13.26 18.23 -2.76
CA ILE A 174 -13.65 18.37 -1.36
C ILE A 174 -13.17 17.18 -0.52
N ALA A 175 -13.39 15.95 -1.01
CA ALA A 175 -12.94 14.74 -0.32
C ALA A 175 -11.42 14.75 -0.10
N GLN A 176 -10.66 15.20 -1.07
CA GLN A 176 -9.21 15.28 -0.97
C GLN A 176 -8.75 16.45 -0.09
N MET A 177 -9.25 17.67 -0.31
CA MET A 177 -8.79 18.87 0.39
C MET A 177 -9.21 18.91 1.86
N ILE A 178 -10.39 18.40 2.19
CA ILE A 178 -10.94 18.40 3.54
C ILE A 178 -10.75 17.06 4.23
N GLY A 179 -11.03 15.96 3.51
CA GLY A 179 -10.98 14.60 4.05
C GLY A 179 -9.60 13.95 3.94
N GLY A 180 -8.67 14.49 3.14
CA GLY A 180 -7.35 13.88 2.87
C GLY A 180 -7.43 12.58 2.08
N VAL A 181 -8.59 12.28 1.45
CA VAL A 181 -8.86 11.01 0.76
C VAL A 181 -8.68 11.20 -0.74
N THR A 182 -7.65 10.57 -1.31
CA THR A 182 -7.28 10.73 -2.73
C THR A 182 -8.01 9.75 -3.66
N GLU A 183 -8.45 8.61 -3.17
CA GLU A 183 -9.02 7.50 -3.94
C GLU A 183 -10.23 7.90 -4.80
N PRO A 184 -11.20 8.72 -4.32
CA PRO A 184 -12.32 9.11 -5.15
C PRO A 184 -11.90 9.88 -6.41
N GLY A 185 -10.94 10.80 -6.27
CA GLY A 185 -10.36 11.53 -7.40
C GLY A 185 -9.52 10.65 -8.31
N LEU A 186 -8.72 9.78 -7.71
CA LEU A 186 -7.84 8.84 -8.40
C LEU A 186 -8.64 7.90 -9.32
N TYR A 187 -9.64 7.21 -8.78
CA TYR A 187 -10.46 6.28 -9.57
C TYR A 187 -11.49 6.99 -10.43
N GLY A 188 -12.13 8.06 -9.92
CA GLY A 188 -13.18 8.79 -10.61
C GLY A 188 -12.68 9.61 -11.81
N ILE A 189 -11.45 10.12 -11.74
CA ILE A 189 -10.85 10.96 -12.79
C ILE A 189 -9.58 10.30 -13.35
N GLY A 190 -8.62 10.01 -12.49
CA GLY A 190 -7.29 9.55 -12.92
C GLY A 190 -7.35 8.30 -13.79
N VAL A 191 -7.93 7.22 -13.27
CA VAL A 191 -8.05 5.94 -13.97
C VAL A 191 -9.03 6.05 -15.14
N LYS A 192 -10.14 6.78 -14.97
CA LYS A 192 -11.17 6.94 -16.00
C LYS A 192 -10.63 7.63 -17.25
N TYR A 193 -9.90 8.73 -17.11
CA TYR A 193 -9.47 9.56 -18.25
C TYR A 193 -8.00 9.36 -18.65
N LYS A 194 -7.19 8.69 -17.84
CA LYS A 194 -5.75 8.37 -18.05
C LYS A 194 -4.83 9.58 -18.24
N ARG A 195 -5.18 10.54 -19.14
CA ARG A 195 -4.36 11.75 -19.40
C ARG A 195 -4.17 12.64 -18.16
N PRO A 196 -5.22 12.98 -17.38
CA PRO A 196 -5.06 13.71 -16.13
C PRO A 196 -4.13 12.99 -15.14
N PHE A 197 -4.15 11.65 -15.12
CA PHE A 197 -3.27 10.83 -14.28
C PHE A 197 -1.79 11.07 -14.61
N ILE A 198 -1.43 11.08 -15.90
CA ILE A 198 -0.04 11.39 -16.32
C ILE A 198 0.33 12.82 -15.92
N GLY A 199 -0.58 13.78 -16.07
CA GLY A 199 -0.37 15.16 -15.62
C GLY A 199 -0.12 15.26 -14.12
N MET A 200 -0.85 14.50 -13.32
CA MET A 200 -0.66 14.38 -11.87
C MET A 200 0.74 13.84 -11.53
N MET A 201 1.18 12.77 -12.19
CA MET A 201 2.52 12.20 -12.00
C MET A 201 3.62 13.22 -12.30
N CYS A 202 3.52 13.92 -13.45
CA CYS A 202 4.46 14.98 -13.79
C CYS A 202 4.45 16.11 -12.76
N GLY A 203 3.25 16.49 -12.29
CA GLY A 203 3.08 17.47 -11.20
C GLY A 203 3.73 17.02 -9.91
N GLY A 204 3.56 15.76 -9.51
CA GLY A 204 4.18 15.15 -8.33
C GLY A 204 5.70 15.15 -8.43
N PHE A 205 6.24 14.79 -9.59
CA PHE A 205 7.69 14.84 -9.84
C PHE A 205 8.25 16.25 -9.67
N VAL A 206 7.63 17.24 -10.32
CA VAL A 206 8.08 18.64 -10.27
C VAL A 206 7.92 19.21 -8.86
N ALA A 207 6.86 18.85 -8.15
CA ALA A 207 6.64 19.32 -6.78
C ALA A 207 7.66 18.74 -5.80
N GLY A 208 8.17 17.53 -6.05
CA GLY A 208 9.16 16.87 -5.21
C GLY A 208 10.62 17.30 -5.48
N LEU A 209 10.88 18.04 -6.57
CA LEU A 209 12.17 18.68 -6.85
C LEU A 209 12.33 19.98 -6.07
#